data_8cede83b8f44cd6633a40b712b4e25b4
#
_entry.id   8cede83b8f44cd6633a40b712b4e25b4
#
_cell.length_a   1.000
_cell.length_b   1.000
_cell.length_c   1.000
_cell.angle_alpha   90.00
_cell.angle_beta   90.00
_cell.angle_gamma   90.00
#
_symmetry.space_group_name_H-M   'P 1'
#
loop_
_entity.id
_entity.type
_entity.pdbx_description
1 polymer ?
#
loop_
_entity_poly.entity_id
_entity_poly.type
_entity_poly.pdbx_seq_one_letter_code
_entity_poly.pdbx_strand_id
1 'polypeptide(L)'
;MDIAGKKLSNGDIVVGAGLIIGLIALFLPWYSYSSSDNGIAGVTGGFSYSGSVSGLNYWTGWFFFLAVLVGLALIILRTFVPSVAIPALPLNDSMTYIVVGAVMAVAALLWLVIGAPASFSGPGYSAGVSFGLFIGLITGIAVAVGGYLKRSDPQPATKPLSAYQTPTSTPPPPPPPA
;
A
#
# COMPACT_ATOMS: atom_id res chain seq x y z
N MET A 1 14.28 2.33 -14.55
CA MET A 1 13.57 1.26 -15.27
C MET A 1 12.51 1.92 -16.13
N ASP A 2 12.45 1.62 -17.44
CA ASP A 2 11.46 2.24 -18.34
C ASP A 2 10.29 1.26 -18.51
N ILE A 3 9.11 1.66 -18.08
CA ILE A 3 7.87 0.90 -18.27
C ILE A 3 6.90 1.80 -19.02
N ALA A 4 6.37 1.31 -20.16
CA ALA A 4 5.46 2.05 -21.02
C ALA A 4 5.99 3.43 -21.46
N GLY A 5 7.31 3.57 -21.71
CA GLY A 5 7.94 4.82 -22.12
C GLY A 5 8.10 5.87 -21.02
N LYS A 6 7.82 5.52 -19.77
CA LYS A 6 8.00 6.39 -18.60
C LYS A 6 9.14 5.89 -17.73
N LYS A 7 10.05 6.78 -17.37
CA LYS A 7 11.14 6.50 -16.44
C LYS A 7 10.56 6.48 -15.01
N LEU A 8 10.42 5.27 -14.45
CA LEU A 8 10.00 5.11 -13.05
C LEU A 8 11.15 5.48 -12.12
N SER A 9 10.84 6.26 -11.11
CA SER A 9 11.79 6.57 -10.04
C SER A 9 12.00 5.36 -9.12
N ASN A 10 13.09 5.35 -8.38
CA ASN A 10 13.32 4.31 -7.37
C ASN A 10 12.20 4.30 -6.31
N GLY A 11 11.69 5.49 -5.96
CA GLY A 11 10.55 5.63 -5.07
C GLY A 11 9.28 4.96 -5.61
N ASP A 12 8.99 5.12 -6.92
CA ASP A 12 7.83 4.49 -7.56
C ASP A 12 7.91 2.95 -7.53
N ILE A 13 9.11 2.42 -7.75
CA ILE A 13 9.34 0.96 -7.72
C ILE A 13 9.11 0.42 -6.31
N VAL A 14 9.65 1.07 -5.29
CA VAL A 14 9.49 0.65 -3.89
C VAL A 14 8.03 0.73 -3.45
N VAL A 15 7.34 1.83 -3.79
CA VAL A 15 5.91 1.99 -3.50
C VAL A 15 5.09 0.91 -4.21
N GLY A 16 5.28 0.73 -5.52
CA GLY A 16 4.53 -0.25 -6.31
C GLY A 16 4.74 -1.67 -5.81
N ALA A 17 5.98 -2.07 -5.58
CA ALA A 17 6.32 -3.39 -5.04
C ALA A 17 5.73 -3.58 -3.64
N GLY A 18 5.86 -2.58 -2.76
CA GLY A 18 5.30 -2.61 -1.40
C GLY A 18 3.79 -2.78 -1.41
N LEU A 19 3.07 -2.06 -2.28
CA LEU A 19 1.61 -2.19 -2.40
C LEU A 19 1.18 -3.56 -2.89
N ILE A 20 1.87 -4.13 -3.90
CA ILE A 20 1.56 -5.47 -4.42
C ILE A 20 1.81 -6.53 -3.36
N ILE A 21 2.98 -6.49 -2.70
CA ILE A 21 3.30 -7.44 -1.63
C ILE A 21 2.34 -7.25 -0.44
N GLY A 22 1.98 -6.01 -0.10
CA GLY A 22 1.00 -5.69 0.94
C GLY A 22 -0.38 -6.26 0.63
N LEU A 23 -0.82 -6.22 -0.64
CA LEU A 23 -2.07 -6.85 -1.06
C LEU A 23 -2.02 -8.37 -0.85
N ILE A 24 -0.91 -9.00 -1.22
CA ILE A 24 -0.72 -10.44 -1.01
C ILE A 24 -0.70 -10.77 0.48
N ALA A 25 -0.02 -9.94 1.29
CA ALA A 25 0.10 -10.13 2.73
C ALA A 25 -1.25 -10.19 3.46
N LEU A 26 -2.28 -9.51 2.94
CA LEU A 26 -3.65 -9.56 3.50
C LEU A 26 -4.27 -10.95 3.47
N PHE A 27 -3.94 -11.75 2.47
CA PHE A 27 -4.46 -13.12 2.32
C PHE A 27 -3.63 -14.15 3.07
N LEU A 28 -2.42 -13.78 3.50
CA LEU A 28 -1.56 -14.64 4.30
C LEU A 28 -2.09 -14.75 5.75
N PRO A 29 -1.75 -15.82 6.46
CA PRO A 29 -2.11 -15.96 7.86
C PRO A 29 -1.43 -14.87 8.71
N TRP A 30 -2.23 -14.08 9.40
CA TRP A 30 -1.80 -13.09 10.38
C TRP A 30 -1.77 -13.64 11.79
N TYR A 31 -2.60 -14.66 12.03
CA TYR A 31 -2.64 -15.41 13.26
C TYR A 31 -2.86 -16.88 12.93
N SER A 32 -2.18 -17.76 13.67
CA SER A 32 -2.31 -19.21 13.52
C SER A 32 -2.51 -19.85 14.87
N TYR A 33 -3.28 -20.93 14.86
CA TYR A 33 -3.52 -21.73 16.06
C TYR A 33 -3.49 -23.21 15.68
N SER A 34 -2.98 -24.02 16.60
CA SER A 34 -2.99 -25.47 16.48
C SER A 34 -3.30 -26.11 17.85
N SER A 35 -4.09 -27.14 17.82
CA SER A 35 -4.39 -27.96 18.98
C SER A 35 -4.10 -29.41 18.65
N SER A 36 -3.31 -30.07 19.48
CA SER A 36 -3.09 -31.51 19.40
C SER A 36 -3.51 -32.11 20.73
N ASP A 37 -4.61 -32.82 20.74
CA ASP A 37 -5.02 -33.59 21.92
C ASP A 37 -4.30 -34.95 21.88
N ASN A 38 -3.35 -35.14 22.79
CA ASN A 38 -2.57 -36.36 22.88
C ASN A 38 -3.37 -37.53 23.51
N GLY A 39 -4.70 -37.44 23.47
CA GLY A 39 -5.59 -38.44 24.03
C GLY A 39 -5.39 -38.67 25.52
N ILE A 40 -6.45 -38.88 26.26
CA ILE A 40 -6.38 -39.43 27.60
C ILE A 40 -5.79 -40.84 27.46
N ALA A 41 -4.80 -41.17 28.28
CA ALA A 41 -4.10 -42.45 28.29
C ALA A 41 -5.12 -43.61 28.22
N GLY A 42 -5.19 -44.27 27.06
CA GLY A 42 -6.09 -45.41 26.82
C GLY A 42 -7.14 -45.24 25.72
N VAL A 43 -7.35 -44.04 25.18
CA VAL A 43 -8.22 -43.80 24.04
C VAL A 43 -7.37 -43.46 22.81
N THR A 44 -7.22 -44.42 21.89
CA THR A 44 -6.54 -44.23 20.61
C THR A 44 -7.41 -43.35 19.69
N GLY A 45 -7.12 -42.06 19.62
CA GLY A 45 -7.83 -41.12 18.77
C GLY A 45 -7.48 -39.69 19.12
N GLY A 46 -6.23 -39.28 18.94
CA GLY A 46 -5.86 -37.85 19.08
C GLY A 46 -6.46 -37.04 17.94
N PHE A 47 -7.25 -36.04 18.25
CA PHE A 47 -7.71 -35.06 17.28
C PHE A 47 -6.70 -33.92 17.20
N SER A 48 -6.15 -33.68 16.00
CA SER A 48 -5.37 -32.47 15.74
C SER A 48 -6.23 -31.49 14.94
N TYR A 49 -6.32 -30.27 15.45
CA TYR A 49 -7.01 -29.18 14.77
C TYR A 49 -6.04 -28.01 14.58
N SER A 50 -5.94 -27.48 13.37
CA SER A 50 -5.15 -26.30 13.09
C SER A 50 -5.94 -25.34 12.21
N GLY A 51 -5.77 -24.05 12.43
CA GLY A 51 -6.41 -23.04 11.64
C GLY A 51 -5.59 -21.76 11.60
N SER A 52 -5.96 -20.88 10.68
CA SER A 52 -5.33 -19.58 10.54
C SER A 52 -6.38 -18.51 10.24
N VAL A 53 -6.06 -17.28 10.63
CA VAL A 53 -6.88 -16.10 10.41
C VAL A 53 -6.08 -15.13 9.55
N SER A 54 -6.65 -14.71 8.44
CA SER A 54 -6.04 -13.72 7.54
C SER A 54 -6.23 -12.29 8.06
N GLY A 55 -5.51 -11.34 7.46
CA GLY A 55 -5.64 -9.93 7.80
C GLY A 55 -7.07 -9.39 7.67
N LEU A 56 -7.84 -9.89 6.71
CA LEU A 56 -9.20 -9.41 6.41
C LEU A 56 -10.25 -9.83 7.46
N ASN A 57 -9.95 -10.76 8.34
CA ASN A 57 -10.90 -11.25 9.36
C ASN A 57 -11.15 -10.23 10.49
N TYR A 58 -10.43 -9.10 10.50
CA TYR A 58 -10.59 -8.06 11.51
C TYR A 58 -10.79 -6.70 10.85
N TRP A 59 -11.51 -5.80 11.52
CA TRP A 59 -11.82 -4.47 10.99
C TRP A 59 -10.56 -3.64 10.64
N THR A 60 -9.46 -3.80 11.39
CA THR A 60 -8.19 -3.11 11.11
C THR A 60 -7.57 -3.54 9.78
N GLY A 61 -7.76 -4.80 9.37
CA GLY A 61 -7.31 -5.28 8.08
C GLY A 61 -8.05 -4.64 6.90
N TRP A 62 -9.29 -4.20 7.09
CA TRP A 62 -10.02 -3.45 6.07
C TRP A 62 -9.43 -2.07 5.85
N PHE A 63 -8.94 -1.39 6.89
CA PHE A 63 -8.20 -0.13 6.72
C PHE A 63 -6.89 -0.35 5.97
N PHE A 64 -6.18 -1.42 6.27
CA PHE A 64 -4.99 -1.81 5.51
C PHE A 64 -5.34 -2.06 4.04
N PHE A 65 -6.40 -2.82 3.76
CA PHE A 65 -6.88 -3.12 2.42
C PHE A 65 -7.25 -1.85 1.65
N LEU A 66 -8.03 -0.96 2.25
CA LEU A 66 -8.41 0.32 1.63
C LEU A 66 -7.18 1.18 1.32
N ALA A 67 -6.20 1.24 2.23
CA ALA A 67 -4.97 1.98 2.00
C ALA A 67 -4.19 1.40 0.81
N VAL A 68 -4.09 0.07 0.70
CA VAL A 68 -3.47 -0.61 -0.45
C VAL A 68 -4.21 -0.29 -1.75
N LEU A 69 -5.55 -0.36 -1.76
CA LEU A 69 -6.35 -0.05 -2.93
C LEU A 69 -6.18 1.40 -3.38
N VAL A 70 -6.22 2.34 -2.44
CA VAL A 70 -5.98 3.77 -2.74
C VAL A 70 -4.59 3.96 -3.32
N GLY A 71 -3.57 3.37 -2.71
CA GLY A 71 -2.19 3.46 -3.19
C GLY A 71 -2.03 2.88 -4.60
N LEU A 72 -2.60 1.71 -4.87
CA LEU A 72 -2.58 1.07 -6.20
C LEU A 72 -3.35 1.90 -7.23
N ALA A 73 -4.53 2.40 -6.89
CA ALA A 73 -5.30 3.25 -7.78
C ALA A 73 -4.53 4.51 -8.17
N LEU A 74 -3.88 5.16 -7.20
CA LEU A 74 -3.08 6.36 -7.45
C LEU A 74 -1.88 6.07 -8.37
N ILE A 75 -1.14 4.97 -8.14
CA ILE A 75 0.02 4.66 -8.97
C ILE A 75 -0.41 4.28 -10.40
N ILE A 76 -1.50 3.53 -10.54
CA ILE A 76 -2.05 3.14 -11.85
C ILE A 76 -2.55 4.37 -12.60
N LEU A 77 -3.37 5.22 -11.99
CA LEU A 77 -3.90 6.43 -12.64
C LEU A 77 -2.78 7.35 -13.12
N ARG A 78 -1.75 7.56 -12.30
CA ARG A 78 -0.63 8.44 -12.64
C ARG A 78 0.30 7.87 -13.71
N THR A 79 0.43 6.55 -13.74
CA THR A 79 1.34 5.88 -14.69
C THR A 79 0.67 5.66 -16.05
N PHE A 80 -0.57 5.18 -16.04
CA PHE A 80 -1.24 4.72 -17.27
C PHE A 80 -2.28 5.69 -17.83
N VAL A 81 -2.81 6.60 -17.00
CA VAL A 81 -3.88 7.52 -17.43
C VAL A 81 -3.52 8.98 -17.10
N PRO A 82 -2.42 9.52 -17.69
CA PRO A 82 -1.97 10.88 -17.40
C PRO A 82 -2.95 11.97 -17.88
N SER A 83 -3.93 11.62 -18.71
CA SER A 83 -4.96 12.53 -19.20
C SER A 83 -6.09 12.80 -18.20
N VAL A 84 -6.24 11.96 -17.18
CA VAL A 84 -7.20 12.21 -16.12
C VAL A 84 -6.64 13.27 -15.19
N ALA A 85 -7.25 14.44 -15.21
CA ALA A 85 -6.97 15.49 -14.23
C ALA A 85 -7.41 14.98 -12.85
N ILE A 86 -6.47 14.38 -12.11
CA ILE A 86 -6.71 14.04 -10.72
C ILE A 86 -6.91 15.36 -9.99
N PRO A 87 -8.05 15.57 -9.27
CA PRO A 87 -8.24 16.76 -8.46
C PRO A 87 -6.98 17.00 -7.64
N ALA A 88 -6.53 18.26 -7.58
CA ALA A 88 -5.35 18.61 -6.80
C ALA A 88 -5.57 18.12 -5.36
N LEU A 89 -4.96 16.98 -5.03
CA LEU A 89 -4.94 16.49 -3.66
C LEU A 89 -4.23 17.56 -2.81
N PRO A 90 -4.72 17.85 -1.61
CA PRO A 90 -4.08 18.84 -0.72
C PRO A 90 -2.68 18.41 -0.29
N LEU A 91 -2.29 17.19 -0.61
CA LEU A 91 -1.00 16.60 -0.30
C LEU A 91 -0.18 16.38 -1.57
N ASN A 92 1.11 16.69 -1.52
CA ASN A 92 2.06 16.33 -2.57
C ASN A 92 2.09 14.81 -2.76
N ASP A 93 2.46 14.35 -3.96
CA ASP A 93 2.56 12.94 -4.32
C ASP A 93 3.34 12.09 -3.29
N SER A 94 4.50 12.58 -2.87
CA SER A 94 5.33 11.90 -1.88
C SER A 94 4.62 11.79 -0.53
N MET A 95 3.98 12.86 -0.08
CA MET A 95 3.20 12.88 1.17
C MET A 95 2.04 11.89 1.13
N THR A 96 1.36 11.77 0.00
CA THR A 96 0.25 10.83 -0.15
C THR A 96 0.71 9.38 0.07
N TYR A 97 1.85 8.97 -0.52
CA TYR A 97 2.37 7.62 -0.31
C TYR A 97 2.93 7.41 1.10
N ILE A 98 3.50 8.44 1.73
CA ILE A 98 3.90 8.37 3.13
C ILE A 98 2.68 8.11 4.02
N VAL A 99 1.58 8.83 3.79
CA VAL A 99 0.33 8.64 4.55
C VAL A 99 -0.25 7.25 4.31
N VAL A 100 -0.32 6.80 3.05
CA VAL A 100 -0.79 5.44 2.71
C VAL A 100 0.03 4.37 3.44
N GLY A 101 1.36 4.45 3.36
CA GLY A 101 2.25 3.52 4.04
C GLY A 101 2.13 3.59 5.56
N ALA A 102 1.97 4.78 6.14
CA ALA A 102 1.74 4.97 7.57
C ALA A 102 0.41 4.34 8.02
N VAL A 103 -0.68 4.52 7.25
CA VAL A 103 -1.97 3.89 7.55
C VAL A 103 -1.85 2.37 7.50
N MET A 104 -1.15 1.81 6.51
CA MET A 104 -0.88 0.37 6.42
C MET A 104 -0.12 -0.13 7.65
N ALA A 105 0.97 0.52 8.01
CA ALA A 105 1.80 0.14 9.18
C ALA A 105 1.01 0.24 10.49
N VAL A 106 0.27 1.34 10.68
CA VAL A 106 -0.57 1.53 11.87
C VAL A 106 -1.69 0.49 11.94
N ALA A 107 -2.35 0.20 10.82
CA ALA A 107 -3.39 -0.83 10.77
C ALA A 107 -2.84 -2.22 11.16
N ALA A 108 -1.64 -2.57 10.66
CA ALA A 108 -0.98 -3.83 11.05
C ALA A 108 -0.59 -3.84 12.54
N LEU A 109 -0.08 -2.73 13.09
CA LEU A 109 0.23 -2.60 14.52
C LEU A 109 -1.04 -2.66 15.40
N LEU A 110 -2.12 -1.99 14.97
CA LEU A 110 -3.39 -2.06 15.68
C LEU A 110 -3.93 -3.49 15.67
N TRP A 111 -3.78 -4.19 14.55
CA TRP A 111 -4.15 -5.60 14.49
C TRP A 111 -3.36 -6.43 15.49
N LEU A 112 -2.05 -6.19 15.63
CA LEU A 112 -1.19 -6.86 16.60
C LEU A 112 -1.62 -6.61 18.05
N VAL A 113 -2.05 -5.38 18.36
CA VAL A 113 -2.36 -4.97 19.75
C VAL A 113 -3.80 -5.31 20.13
N ILE A 114 -4.74 -5.15 19.22
CA ILE A 114 -6.19 -5.24 19.52
C ILE A 114 -6.79 -6.51 18.91
N GLY A 115 -6.33 -6.92 17.72
CA GLY A 115 -6.90 -8.00 16.95
C GLY A 115 -6.28 -9.36 17.21
N ALA A 116 -5.03 -9.40 17.68
CA ALA A 116 -4.38 -10.65 18.00
C ALA A 116 -4.90 -11.14 19.35
N PRO A 117 -5.55 -12.32 19.43
CA PRO A 117 -5.76 -12.99 20.71
C PRO A 117 -4.39 -13.21 21.36
N ALA A 118 -4.34 -13.20 22.69
CA ALA A 118 -3.10 -13.41 23.41
C ALA A 118 -2.39 -14.67 22.90
N SER A 119 -1.10 -14.54 22.58
CA SER A 119 -0.29 -15.71 22.23
C SER A 119 -0.27 -16.66 23.41
N PHE A 120 -0.69 -17.87 23.20
CA PHE A 120 -0.76 -18.90 24.24
C PHE A 120 -0.09 -20.17 23.73
N SER A 121 0.75 -20.76 24.58
CA SER A 121 1.33 -22.09 24.33
C SER A 121 1.21 -22.92 25.58
N GLY A 122 0.69 -24.12 25.45
CA GLY A 122 0.52 -25.10 26.53
C GLY A 122 0.59 -26.52 25.98
N PRO A 123 0.55 -27.55 26.88
CA PRO A 123 0.55 -28.93 26.40
C PRO A 123 -0.59 -29.17 25.40
N GLY A 124 -0.22 -29.48 24.14
CA GLY A 124 -1.18 -29.77 23.08
C GLY A 124 -1.88 -28.56 22.44
N TYR A 125 -1.55 -27.31 22.82
CA TYR A 125 -2.13 -26.12 22.21
C TYR A 125 -1.08 -25.04 21.96
N SER A 126 -1.06 -24.47 20.76
CA SER A 126 -0.26 -23.29 20.44
C SER A 126 -1.08 -22.32 19.56
N ALA A 127 -1.00 -21.04 19.89
CA ALA A 127 -1.63 -19.99 19.12
C ALA A 127 -0.76 -18.73 19.17
N GLY A 128 -0.66 -18.02 18.07
CA GLY A 128 0.18 -16.83 18.03
C GLY A 128 0.16 -16.10 16.69
N VAL A 129 0.83 -14.97 16.70
CA VAL A 129 1.00 -14.12 15.52
C VAL A 129 1.80 -14.87 14.45
N SER A 130 1.35 -14.77 13.20
CA SER A 130 1.94 -15.46 12.07
C SER A 130 2.64 -14.48 11.11
N PHE A 131 3.40 -15.04 10.17
CA PHE A 131 4.30 -14.29 9.29
C PHE A 131 3.60 -13.24 8.41
N GLY A 132 2.33 -13.45 8.04
CA GLY A 132 1.58 -12.52 7.19
C GLY A 132 1.48 -11.11 7.78
N LEU A 133 1.33 -11.00 9.12
CA LEU A 133 1.29 -9.71 9.80
C LEU A 133 2.64 -8.97 9.68
N PHE A 134 3.76 -9.66 9.87
CA PHE A 134 5.08 -9.06 9.75
C PHE A 134 5.37 -8.60 8.34
N ILE A 135 4.97 -9.37 7.32
CA ILE A 135 5.07 -8.96 5.93
C ILE A 135 4.20 -7.71 5.70
N GLY A 136 2.96 -7.68 6.19
CA GLY A 136 2.08 -6.51 6.12
C GLY A 136 2.72 -5.26 6.75
N LEU A 137 3.31 -5.39 7.94
CA LEU A 137 3.99 -4.29 8.61
C LEU A 137 5.20 -3.78 7.81
N ILE A 138 6.06 -4.70 7.35
CA ILE A 138 7.25 -4.35 6.56
C ILE A 138 6.84 -3.64 5.27
N THR A 139 5.80 -4.11 4.60
CA THR A 139 5.33 -3.47 3.35
C THR A 139 4.73 -2.10 3.59
N GLY A 140 4.01 -1.88 4.69
CA GLY A 140 3.54 -0.55 5.07
C GLY A 140 4.70 0.43 5.28
N ILE A 141 5.75 0.00 6.00
CA ILE A 141 6.97 0.80 6.19
C ILE A 141 7.66 1.04 4.84
N ALA A 142 7.78 0.02 3.99
CA ALA A 142 8.41 0.14 2.67
C ALA A 142 7.67 1.15 1.78
N VAL A 143 6.34 1.16 1.78
CA VAL A 143 5.53 2.14 1.04
C VAL A 143 5.77 3.56 1.57
N ALA A 144 5.84 3.76 2.89
CA ALA A 144 6.14 5.05 3.49
C ALA A 144 7.55 5.53 3.11
N VAL A 145 8.55 4.66 3.18
CA VAL A 145 9.94 4.95 2.76
C VAL A 145 9.99 5.25 1.26
N GLY A 146 9.32 4.48 0.42
CA GLY A 146 9.22 4.75 -1.02
C GLY A 146 8.61 6.12 -1.31
N GLY A 147 7.55 6.50 -0.59
CA GLY A 147 6.99 7.85 -0.63
C GLY A 147 8.00 8.93 -0.22
N TYR A 148 8.80 8.67 0.81
CA TYR A 148 9.87 9.59 1.23
C TYR A 148 10.96 9.73 0.17
N LEU A 149 11.40 8.64 -0.46
CA LEU A 149 12.39 8.65 -1.54
C LEU A 149 11.91 9.49 -2.73
N LYS A 150 10.61 9.45 -3.05
CA LYS A 150 10.01 10.30 -4.09
C LYS A 150 10.13 11.81 -3.81
N ARG A 151 10.36 12.22 -2.58
CA ARG A 151 10.55 13.61 -2.22
C ARG A 151 11.86 14.19 -2.79
N SER A 152 12.85 13.33 -2.95
CA SER A 152 14.16 13.69 -3.50
C SER A 152 14.23 13.61 -5.02
N ASP A 153 13.21 13.04 -5.66
CA ASP A 153 13.14 12.96 -7.12
C ASP A 153 12.81 14.35 -7.68
N PRO A 154 13.48 14.78 -8.77
CA PRO A 154 13.13 16.01 -9.47
C PRO A 154 11.67 15.89 -9.92
N GLN A 155 10.78 16.64 -9.30
CA GLN A 155 9.40 16.70 -9.74
C GLN A 155 9.40 17.27 -11.17
N PRO A 156 8.74 16.62 -12.14
CA PRO A 156 8.55 17.24 -13.43
C PRO A 156 7.89 18.58 -13.15
N ALA A 157 8.59 19.66 -13.54
CA ALA A 157 8.11 21.01 -13.34
C ALA A 157 6.64 21.04 -13.80
N THR A 158 5.72 21.23 -12.87
CA THR A 158 4.33 21.53 -13.20
C THR A 158 4.40 22.76 -14.11
N LYS A 159 4.21 22.55 -15.43
CA LYS A 159 4.12 23.68 -16.35
C LYS A 159 3.04 24.58 -15.77
N PRO A 160 3.38 25.83 -15.42
CA PRO A 160 2.38 26.77 -14.94
C PRO A 160 1.27 26.82 -15.99
N LEU A 161 0.03 26.84 -15.57
CA LEU A 161 -1.15 26.99 -16.44
C LEU A 161 -1.06 28.27 -17.33
N SER A 162 -0.17 29.20 -17.01
CA SER A 162 0.17 30.34 -17.82
C SER A 162 0.87 30.01 -19.16
N ALA A 163 1.26 28.75 -19.40
CA ALA A 163 1.78 28.35 -20.72
C ALA A 163 0.66 28.15 -21.76
N TYR A 164 -0.60 28.19 -21.39
CA TYR A 164 -1.70 28.51 -22.29
C TYR A 164 -1.79 30.04 -22.46
N GLN A 165 -0.65 30.65 -22.85
CA GLN A 165 -0.69 32.01 -23.31
C GLN A 165 -1.56 32.02 -24.57
N THR A 166 -2.63 32.81 -24.45
CA THR A 166 -3.40 33.34 -25.57
C THR A 166 -2.51 33.48 -26.81
N PRO A 167 -2.93 32.93 -27.96
CA PRO A 167 -2.18 33.16 -29.19
C PRO A 167 -1.96 34.66 -29.33
N THR A 168 -0.70 35.03 -29.33
CA THR A 168 -0.30 36.42 -29.55
C THR A 168 -1.00 36.87 -30.83
N SER A 169 -2.00 37.76 -30.70
CA SER A 169 -2.66 38.34 -31.83
C SER A 169 -1.58 39.02 -32.69
N THR A 170 -1.29 38.41 -33.81
CA THR A 170 -0.40 39.02 -34.81
C THR A 170 -0.93 40.42 -35.10
N PRO A 171 -0.13 41.49 -34.94
CA PRO A 171 -0.61 42.83 -35.25
C PRO A 171 -1.08 42.88 -36.69
N PRO A 172 -2.18 43.58 -36.99
CA PRO A 172 -2.69 43.70 -38.33
C PRO A 172 -1.62 44.29 -39.27
N PRO A 173 -1.54 43.80 -40.52
CA PRO A 173 -0.59 44.30 -41.47
C PRO A 173 -0.81 45.81 -41.70
N PRO A 174 0.26 46.61 -41.93
CA PRO A 174 0.18 48.02 -42.17
C PRO A 174 -0.67 48.29 -43.45
N PRO A 175 -1.44 49.40 -43.50
CA PRO A 175 -2.23 49.72 -44.66
C PRO A 175 -1.31 49.98 -45.86
N PRO A 176 -1.78 49.69 -47.10
CA PRO A 176 -1.03 49.91 -48.30
C PRO A 176 -0.73 51.42 -48.49
N PRO A 177 0.42 51.77 -49.09
CA PRO A 177 0.74 53.14 -49.37
C PRO A 177 -0.23 53.76 -50.35
N ALA A 178 -0.61 55.03 -50.15
CA ALA A 178 -1.51 55.79 -50.97
C ALA A 178 -0.86 56.17 -52.32
#